data_3f0b8785ea2204937fa22f90e25cabc7
#
_entry.id   3f0b8785ea2204937fa22f90e25cabc7
#
_cell.length_a   1.000
_cell.length_b   1.000
_cell.length_c   1.000
_cell.angle_alpha   90.00
_cell.angle_beta   90.00
_cell.angle_gamma   90.00
#
_symmetry.space_group_name_H-M   'P 1'
#
loop_
_entity.id
_entity.type
_entity.pdbx_description
1 polymer ?
#
loop_
_entity_poly.entity_id
_entity_poly.type
_entity_poly.pdbx_seq_one_letter_code
_entity_poly.pdbx_strand_id
1 'polypeptide(L)'
;MSVFTNPLNAYQTVFCKSLRLIGDKLGHNTEARYFNEANWCRLYKRELWDGVRFPEGMYAQDVMVAGELYARMDKVADLNVNLYNWLQSAGSVTHQERSFGFYHDNFAAGAHNFRFCLEHGVLPMRSYYTMVGACTEETTSPDFNLPENQAQHETDKTELDQLLANLSRQHRFYCTITRRIRLLEKYVYDRKVKNMK
;
A
#
# COMPACT_ATOMS: atom_id res chain seq x y z
N MET A 1 -2.89 -16.71 16.16
CA MET A 1 -3.67 -15.45 16.12
C MET A 1 -2.80 -14.35 16.68
N SER A 2 -2.60 -13.29 15.90
CA SER A 2 -1.89 -12.07 16.36
C SER A 2 -2.89 -10.93 16.48
N VAL A 3 -2.73 -10.08 17.51
CA VAL A 3 -3.62 -8.94 17.75
C VAL A 3 -2.80 -7.66 17.72
N PHE A 4 -3.23 -6.69 16.90
CA PHE A 4 -2.63 -5.37 16.79
C PHE A 4 -3.54 -4.34 17.47
N THR A 5 -2.99 -3.59 18.41
CA THR A 5 -3.70 -2.56 19.19
C THR A 5 -3.49 -1.13 18.66
N ASN A 6 -2.66 -0.97 17.63
CA ASN A 6 -2.51 0.25 16.85
C ASN A 6 -2.57 -0.10 15.36
N PRO A 7 -3.79 -0.34 14.82
CA PRO A 7 -3.95 -0.86 13.46
C PRO A 7 -3.41 0.06 12.37
N LEU A 8 -3.57 1.37 12.49
CA LEU A 8 -3.04 2.32 11.51
C LEU A 8 -1.50 2.26 11.44
N ASN A 9 -0.84 2.24 12.59
CA ASN A 9 0.62 2.11 12.63
C ASN A 9 1.06 0.75 12.07
N ALA A 10 0.37 -0.33 12.41
CA ALA A 10 0.68 -1.65 11.88
C ALA A 10 0.49 -1.71 10.35
N TYR A 11 -0.59 -1.14 9.82
CA TYR A 11 -0.82 -1.03 8.37
C TYR A 11 0.34 -0.33 7.66
N GLN A 12 0.88 0.72 8.25
CA GLN A 12 2.01 1.46 7.67
C GLN A 12 3.36 0.78 7.81
N THR A 13 3.63 0.09 8.91
CA THR A 13 4.96 -0.41 9.23
C THR A 13 5.15 -1.90 8.90
N VAL A 14 4.08 -2.68 8.86
CA VAL A 14 4.12 -4.13 8.76
C VAL A 14 3.79 -4.63 7.34
N PHE A 15 4.52 -4.17 6.34
CA PHE A 15 4.33 -4.62 4.96
C PHE A 15 5.56 -5.29 4.32
N CYS A 16 6.72 -5.26 4.98
CA CYS A 16 7.93 -5.94 4.53
C CYS A 16 7.95 -7.40 4.99
N LYS A 17 7.84 -8.33 4.03
CA LYS A 17 7.76 -9.78 4.29
C LYS A 17 9.07 -10.37 4.82
N SER A 18 10.22 -9.87 4.36
CA SER A 18 11.54 -10.36 4.77
C SER A 18 11.84 -10.05 6.23
N LEU A 19 11.47 -8.88 6.70
CA LEU A 19 11.62 -8.50 8.09
C LEU A 19 10.80 -9.41 8.99
N ARG A 20 9.62 -9.84 8.55
CA ARG A 20 8.81 -10.83 9.23
C ARG A 20 9.49 -12.20 9.28
N LEU A 21 10.00 -12.70 8.14
CA LEU A 21 10.68 -14.01 8.10
C LEU A 21 11.90 -14.07 9.01
N ILE A 22 12.63 -12.95 9.14
CA ILE A 22 13.73 -12.82 10.12
C ILE A 22 13.17 -12.83 11.53
N GLY A 23 12.10 -12.09 11.79
CA GLY A 23 11.42 -12.06 13.09
C GLY A 23 10.90 -13.44 13.47
N ASP A 24 10.26 -14.18 12.58
CA ASP A 24 9.80 -15.55 12.83
C ASP A 24 10.93 -16.49 13.22
N LYS A 25 12.10 -16.40 12.54
CA LYS A 25 13.29 -17.17 12.89
C LYS A 25 13.90 -16.80 14.24
N LEU A 26 13.68 -15.58 14.71
CA LEU A 26 14.09 -15.09 16.02
C LEU A 26 13.03 -15.34 17.10
N GLY A 27 11.97 -16.08 16.80
CA GLY A 27 10.89 -16.40 17.74
C GLY A 27 9.80 -15.32 17.86
N HIS A 28 9.84 -14.29 17.04
CA HIS A 28 8.78 -13.29 16.94
C HIS A 28 7.77 -13.73 15.89
N ASN A 29 6.75 -14.50 16.27
CA ASN A 29 5.66 -14.91 15.39
C ASN A 29 4.88 -13.69 14.87
N THR A 30 5.40 -13.04 13.82
CA THR A 30 4.76 -11.92 13.19
C THR A 30 3.93 -12.37 11.99
N GLU A 31 2.64 -12.59 12.17
CA GLU A 31 1.70 -12.95 11.10
C GLU A 31 1.30 -11.74 10.23
N ALA A 32 2.11 -10.74 10.23
CA ALA A 32 1.93 -9.46 9.56
C ALA A 32 1.77 -9.53 8.03
N ARG A 33 1.95 -10.69 7.43
CA ARG A 33 1.79 -10.95 5.99
C ARG A 33 0.42 -10.62 5.43
N TYR A 34 -0.61 -10.56 6.28
CA TYR A 34 -2.00 -10.31 5.90
C TYR A 34 -2.44 -8.86 6.12
N PHE A 35 -1.57 -8.03 6.67
CA PHE A 35 -1.86 -6.62 6.92
C PHE A 35 -1.69 -5.84 5.60
N ASN A 36 -2.77 -5.68 4.84
CA ASN A 36 -2.79 -5.01 3.55
C ASN A 36 -4.09 -4.21 3.36
N GLU A 37 -4.26 -3.57 2.23
CA GLU A 37 -5.44 -2.81 1.81
C GLU A 37 -6.61 -3.66 1.33
N ALA A 38 -6.37 -4.91 0.90
CA ALA A 38 -7.40 -5.77 0.34
C ALA A 38 -8.51 -6.08 1.34
N ASN A 39 -9.75 -5.79 0.96
CA ASN A 39 -10.93 -5.90 1.82
C ASN A 39 -11.63 -7.27 1.75
N TRP A 40 -11.36 -8.04 0.71
CA TRP A 40 -12.04 -9.30 0.41
C TRP A 40 -11.73 -10.47 1.36
N CYS A 41 -10.64 -10.45 2.11
CA CYS A 41 -10.26 -11.52 3.06
C CYS A 41 -10.46 -11.12 4.53
N ARG A 42 -11.41 -10.23 4.83
CA ARG A 42 -11.59 -9.61 6.15
C ARG A 42 -13.04 -9.56 6.59
N LEU A 43 -13.23 -9.54 7.90
CA LEU A 43 -14.48 -9.21 8.54
C LEU A 43 -14.30 -7.90 9.30
N TYR A 44 -15.21 -6.97 9.05
CA TYR A 44 -15.23 -5.66 9.67
C TYR A 44 -16.48 -5.52 10.53
N LYS A 45 -16.37 -4.82 11.63
CA LYS A 45 -17.56 -4.28 12.30
C LYS A 45 -18.22 -3.26 11.36
N ARG A 46 -19.55 -3.32 11.27
CA ARG A 46 -20.31 -2.47 10.33
C ARG A 46 -20.08 -0.98 10.58
N GLU A 47 -20.02 -0.56 11.85
CA GLU A 47 -19.83 0.83 12.25
C GLU A 47 -18.54 1.46 11.73
N LEU A 48 -17.51 0.66 11.40
CA LEU A 48 -16.27 1.17 10.81
C LEU A 48 -16.49 1.79 9.42
N TRP A 49 -17.57 1.42 8.75
CA TRP A 49 -17.93 1.90 7.42
C TRP A 49 -18.89 3.10 7.43
N ASP A 50 -19.28 3.59 8.61
CA ASP A 50 -20.20 4.73 8.70
C ASP A 50 -19.55 5.99 8.10
N GLY A 51 -20.14 6.49 6.99
CA GLY A 51 -19.59 7.61 6.22
C GLY A 51 -18.40 7.29 5.32
N VAL A 52 -17.79 6.10 5.40
CA VAL A 52 -16.73 5.68 4.46
C VAL A 52 -17.35 5.10 3.20
N ARG A 53 -16.88 5.56 2.04
CA ARG A 53 -17.30 5.05 0.73
C ARG A 53 -16.08 4.87 -0.16
N PHE A 54 -16.09 3.83 -0.97
CA PHE A 54 -15.12 3.68 -2.04
C PHE A 54 -15.33 4.78 -3.08
N PRO A 55 -14.27 5.45 -3.54
CA PRO A 55 -14.39 6.39 -4.65
C PRO A 55 -14.78 5.64 -5.92
N GLU A 56 -15.72 6.19 -6.68
CA GLU A 56 -16.13 5.63 -7.97
C GLU A 56 -15.14 6.01 -9.08
N GLY A 57 -14.95 5.14 -10.06
CA GLY A 57 -14.11 5.41 -11.23
C GLY A 57 -12.60 5.39 -10.97
N MET A 58 -12.15 4.94 -9.81
CA MET A 58 -10.76 4.91 -9.39
C MET A 58 -10.25 3.47 -9.26
N TYR A 59 -9.02 3.21 -9.68
CA TYR A 59 -8.41 1.88 -9.58
C TYR A 59 -7.99 1.51 -8.14
N ALA A 60 -7.46 2.44 -7.37
CA ALA A 60 -6.91 2.19 -6.03
C ALA A 60 -7.92 2.49 -4.91
N GLN A 61 -9.18 2.09 -5.09
CA GLN A 61 -10.29 2.37 -4.18
C GLN A 61 -10.04 1.83 -2.76
N ASP A 62 -9.53 0.61 -2.65
CA ASP A 62 -9.20 -0.04 -1.39
C ASP A 62 -8.03 0.62 -0.67
N VAL A 63 -7.02 1.05 -1.42
CA VAL A 63 -5.90 1.82 -0.87
C VAL A 63 -6.40 3.17 -0.33
N MET A 64 -7.28 3.87 -1.07
CA MET A 64 -7.78 5.18 -0.69
C MET A 64 -8.43 5.19 0.69
N VAL A 65 -9.29 4.21 0.99
CA VAL A 65 -10.04 4.14 2.25
C VAL A 65 -9.27 3.45 3.40
N ALA A 66 -8.15 2.80 3.10
CA ALA A 66 -7.46 1.96 4.07
C ALA A 66 -6.98 2.73 5.31
N GLY A 67 -6.40 3.92 5.13
CA GLY A 67 -5.92 4.73 6.25
C GLY A 67 -7.02 5.06 7.26
N GLU A 68 -8.14 5.54 6.74
CA GLU A 68 -9.31 5.90 7.57
C GLU A 68 -9.90 4.68 8.28
N LEU A 69 -10.07 3.56 7.57
CA LEU A 69 -10.59 2.33 8.19
C LEU A 69 -9.69 1.83 9.32
N TYR A 70 -8.37 1.79 9.09
CA TYR A 70 -7.44 1.34 10.12
C TYR A 70 -7.35 2.29 11.33
N ALA A 71 -7.54 3.59 11.12
CA ALA A 71 -7.58 4.56 12.20
C ALA A 71 -8.81 4.43 13.10
N ARG A 72 -9.93 3.94 12.55
CA ARG A 72 -11.18 3.72 13.29
C ARG A 72 -11.18 2.42 14.11
N MET A 73 -10.18 1.55 13.91
CA MET A 73 -10.11 0.26 14.58
C MET A 73 -9.32 0.36 15.89
N ASP A 74 -9.88 -0.10 16.99
CA ASP A 74 -9.15 -0.27 18.26
C ASP A 74 -8.18 -1.46 18.18
N LYS A 75 -8.59 -2.52 17.48
CA LYS A 75 -7.84 -3.77 17.35
C LYS A 75 -8.07 -4.42 15.99
N VAL A 76 -7.04 -5.07 15.48
CA VAL A 76 -7.12 -6.01 14.35
C VAL A 76 -6.56 -7.35 14.80
N ALA A 77 -7.31 -8.42 14.58
CA ALA A 77 -6.87 -9.79 14.79
C ALA A 77 -6.53 -10.45 13.46
N ASP A 78 -5.33 -10.99 13.35
CA ASP A 78 -4.88 -11.80 12.22
C ASP A 78 -4.95 -13.28 12.58
N LEU A 79 -5.66 -14.06 11.74
CA LEU A 79 -5.89 -15.49 11.94
C LEU A 79 -4.94 -16.30 11.07
N ASN A 80 -4.19 -17.22 11.69
CA ASN A 80 -3.32 -18.14 10.95
C ASN A 80 -4.14 -19.35 10.40
N VAL A 81 -5.13 -19.03 9.57
CA VAL A 81 -6.00 -20.04 8.93
C VAL A 81 -6.42 -19.54 7.55
N ASN A 82 -6.44 -20.44 6.57
CA ASN A 82 -6.86 -20.12 5.21
C ASN A 82 -8.40 -20.25 5.13
N LEU A 83 -9.10 -19.12 5.14
CA LEU A 83 -10.56 -19.05 5.07
C LEU A 83 -11.07 -18.45 3.75
N TYR A 84 -10.18 -18.00 2.87
CA TYR A 84 -10.55 -17.34 1.62
C TYR A 84 -9.70 -17.87 0.46
N ASN A 85 -10.35 -18.26 -0.62
CA ASN A 85 -9.72 -18.66 -1.87
C ASN A 85 -9.82 -17.52 -2.89
N TRP A 86 -8.70 -16.91 -3.21
CA TRP A 86 -8.66 -15.89 -4.26
C TRP A 86 -8.44 -16.52 -5.62
N LEU A 87 -9.50 -16.56 -6.42
CA LEU A 87 -9.45 -17.08 -7.78
C LEU A 87 -8.71 -16.08 -8.70
N GLN A 88 -7.63 -16.53 -9.30
CA GLN A 88 -6.88 -15.78 -10.31
C GLN A 88 -7.49 -16.04 -11.69
N SER A 89 -8.05 -15.03 -12.34
CA SER A 89 -8.57 -15.14 -13.69
C SER A 89 -7.73 -14.34 -14.68
N ALA A 90 -7.58 -14.83 -15.91
CA ALA A 90 -6.81 -14.14 -16.95
C ALA A 90 -7.40 -12.76 -17.32
N GLY A 91 -8.71 -12.58 -17.16
CA GLY A 91 -9.41 -11.30 -17.40
C GLY A 91 -9.38 -10.32 -16.22
N SER A 92 -8.69 -10.66 -15.11
CA SER A 92 -8.60 -9.76 -13.96
C SER A 92 -7.82 -8.49 -14.31
N VAL A 93 -8.29 -7.35 -13.81
CA VAL A 93 -7.62 -6.03 -13.94
C VAL A 93 -6.15 -6.10 -13.49
N THR A 94 -5.83 -6.95 -12.52
CA THR A 94 -4.46 -7.12 -12.02
C THR A 94 -3.51 -7.79 -13.01
N HIS A 95 -4.03 -8.41 -14.08
CA HIS A 95 -3.27 -9.08 -15.15
C HIS A 95 -3.24 -8.28 -16.46
N GLN A 96 -3.99 -7.20 -16.55
CA GLN A 96 -3.98 -6.31 -17.71
C GLN A 96 -2.76 -5.39 -17.70
N GLU A 97 -2.40 -4.86 -18.86
CA GLU A 97 -1.42 -3.79 -18.98
C GLU A 97 -1.94 -2.54 -18.27
N ARG A 98 -1.07 -1.93 -17.47
CA ARG A 98 -1.46 -0.81 -16.60
C ARG A 98 -1.31 0.51 -17.35
N SER A 99 -2.42 1.23 -17.47
CA SER A 99 -2.46 2.59 -18.01
C SER A 99 -1.82 3.62 -17.06
N PHE A 100 -1.58 4.82 -17.55
CA PHE A 100 -1.20 5.97 -16.73
C PHE A 100 -2.19 6.20 -15.58
N GLY A 101 -3.49 6.18 -15.87
CA GLY A 101 -4.55 6.35 -14.87
C GLY A 101 -4.48 5.35 -13.72
N PHE A 102 -4.04 4.11 -13.98
CA PHE A 102 -3.82 3.14 -12.91
C PHE A 102 -2.73 3.60 -11.93
N TYR A 103 -1.62 4.14 -12.43
CA TYR A 103 -0.53 4.61 -11.59
C TYR A 103 -0.87 5.92 -10.89
N HIS A 104 -1.50 6.86 -11.60
CA HIS A 104 -1.99 8.11 -11.04
C HIS A 104 -2.96 7.88 -9.87
N ASP A 105 -3.93 6.98 -10.00
CA ASP A 105 -4.86 6.63 -8.93
C ASP A 105 -4.15 6.03 -7.70
N ASN A 106 -3.13 5.20 -7.92
CA ASN A 106 -2.30 4.68 -6.84
C ASN A 106 -1.45 5.77 -6.18
N PHE A 107 -0.95 6.74 -6.97
CA PHE A 107 -0.27 7.92 -6.43
C PHE A 107 -1.22 8.73 -5.55
N ALA A 108 -2.39 9.07 -6.06
CA ALA A 108 -3.40 9.86 -5.34
C ALA A 108 -3.84 9.20 -4.03
N ALA A 109 -4.10 7.88 -4.06
CA ALA A 109 -4.44 7.11 -2.86
C ALA A 109 -3.28 7.04 -1.85
N GLY A 110 -2.05 6.87 -2.33
CA GLY A 110 -0.85 6.91 -1.51
C GLY A 110 -0.64 8.27 -0.85
N ALA A 111 -0.78 9.35 -1.62
CA ALA A 111 -0.66 10.74 -1.14
C ALA A 111 -1.73 11.11 -0.11
N HIS A 112 -2.98 10.68 -0.33
CA HIS A 112 -4.07 10.83 0.63
C HIS A 112 -3.73 10.16 1.97
N ASN A 113 -3.39 8.88 1.96
CA ASN A 113 -3.03 8.15 3.18
C ASN A 113 -1.74 8.67 3.83
N PHE A 114 -0.81 9.20 3.05
CA PHE A 114 0.41 9.81 3.57
C PHE A 114 0.09 11.04 4.44
N ARG A 115 -0.74 11.96 3.93
CA ARG A 115 -1.21 13.14 4.72
C ARG A 115 -1.97 12.70 5.96
N PHE A 116 -2.93 11.79 5.76
CA PHE A 116 -3.76 11.27 6.83
C PHE A 116 -2.91 10.68 7.97
N CYS A 117 -1.90 9.90 7.65
CA CYS A 117 -0.99 9.32 8.65
C CYS A 117 -0.18 10.37 9.40
N LEU A 118 0.34 11.41 8.71
CA LEU A 118 1.06 12.50 9.37
C LEU A 118 0.17 13.25 10.35
N GLU A 119 -1.08 13.52 10.00
CA GLU A 119 -2.08 14.16 10.86
C GLU A 119 -2.37 13.32 12.11
N HIS A 120 -2.26 12.00 12.01
CA HIS A 120 -2.46 11.07 13.13
C HIS A 120 -1.16 10.68 13.86
N GLY A 121 -0.03 11.34 13.56
CA GLY A 121 1.26 11.07 14.18
C GLY A 121 1.86 9.71 13.85
N VAL A 122 1.45 9.09 12.73
CA VAL A 122 1.93 7.79 12.28
C VAL A 122 2.91 7.96 11.12
N LEU A 123 4.05 7.27 11.17
CA LEU A 123 5.03 7.30 10.10
C LEU A 123 4.52 6.59 8.86
N PRO A 124 4.32 7.27 7.71
CA PRO A 124 3.60 6.76 6.53
C PRO A 124 4.48 5.89 5.62
N MET A 125 5.08 4.82 6.14
CA MET A 125 6.04 3.99 5.39
C MET A 125 5.44 3.30 4.17
N ARG A 126 4.24 2.69 4.30
CA ARG A 126 3.52 2.05 3.20
C ARG A 126 3.06 3.08 2.19
N SER A 127 2.46 4.17 2.66
CA SER A 127 1.97 5.25 1.79
C SER A 127 3.13 5.90 1.03
N TYR A 128 4.28 6.10 1.67
CA TYR A 128 5.51 6.52 1.00
C TYR A 128 5.93 5.55 -0.11
N TYR A 129 5.93 4.24 0.17
CA TYR A 129 6.25 3.22 -0.82
C TYR A 129 5.30 3.29 -2.02
N THR A 130 3.99 3.39 -1.77
CA THR A 130 2.95 3.42 -2.80
C THR A 130 3.08 4.67 -3.67
N MET A 131 3.08 5.88 -3.09
CA MET A 131 3.11 7.12 -3.88
C MET A 131 4.41 7.31 -4.65
N VAL A 132 5.59 7.04 -4.04
CA VAL A 132 6.88 7.15 -4.75
C VAL A 132 6.99 6.10 -5.85
N GLY A 133 6.45 4.90 -5.62
CA GLY A 133 6.43 3.83 -6.61
C GLY A 133 5.53 4.18 -7.78
N ALA A 134 4.31 4.59 -7.52
CA ALA A 134 3.32 4.95 -8.52
C ALA A 134 3.77 6.11 -9.39
N CYS A 135 4.22 7.23 -8.81
CA CYS A 135 4.76 8.37 -9.56
C CYS A 135 5.96 7.98 -10.43
N THR A 136 6.83 7.07 -9.96
CA THR A 136 7.94 6.55 -10.79
C THR A 136 7.43 5.68 -11.95
N GLU A 137 6.42 4.84 -11.69
CA GLU A 137 5.88 3.88 -12.67
C GLU A 137 4.96 4.54 -13.71
N GLU A 138 4.43 5.75 -13.49
CA GLU A 138 3.68 6.54 -14.48
C GLU A 138 4.43 6.68 -15.80
N THR A 139 5.74 6.95 -15.74
CA THR A 139 6.59 7.11 -16.93
C THR A 139 6.80 5.83 -17.73
N THR A 140 6.40 4.68 -17.17
CA THR A 140 6.50 3.37 -17.82
C THR A 140 5.20 2.93 -18.47
N SER A 141 4.12 3.69 -18.31
CA SER A 141 2.83 3.36 -18.89
C SER A 141 2.83 3.53 -20.41
N PRO A 142 2.09 2.72 -21.16
CA PRO A 142 2.09 2.78 -22.62
C PRO A 142 1.53 4.09 -23.18
N ASP A 143 0.69 4.76 -22.42
CA ASP A 143 0.00 6.01 -22.74
C ASP A 143 0.67 7.25 -22.10
N PHE A 144 1.88 7.12 -21.52
CA PHE A 144 2.61 8.25 -20.91
C PHE A 144 2.90 9.40 -21.88
N ASN A 145 3.13 9.09 -23.16
CA ASN A 145 3.48 10.09 -24.16
C ASN A 145 2.31 11.03 -24.57
N LEU A 146 1.11 10.80 -24.06
CA LEU A 146 0.00 11.73 -24.25
C LEU A 146 0.29 13.04 -23.48
N PRO A 147 0.07 14.22 -24.10
CA PRO A 147 0.38 15.51 -23.46
C PRO A 147 -0.31 15.71 -22.11
N GLU A 148 -1.57 15.25 -21.98
CA GLU A 148 -2.32 15.30 -20.73
C GLU A 148 -1.70 14.45 -19.62
N ASN A 149 -1.17 13.27 -19.94
CA ASN A 149 -0.54 12.38 -18.96
C ASN A 149 0.83 12.93 -18.53
N GLN A 150 1.58 13.53 -19.43
CA GLN A 150 2.84 14.20 -19.09
C GLN A 150 2.60 15.42 -18.18
N ALA A 151 1.58 16.22 -18.46
CA ALA A 151 1.21 17.37 -17.63
C ALA A 151 0.75 16.91 -16.23
N GLN A 152 -0.04 15.83 -16.16
CA GLN A 152 -0.47 15.26 -14.88
C GLN A 152 0.72 14.70 -14.09
N HIS A 153 1.66 14.02 -14.73
CA HIS A 153 2.87 13.51 -14.08
C HIS A 153 3.70 14.63 -13.43
N GLU A 154 3.89 15.77 -14.12
CA GLU A 154 4.61 16.91 -13.52
C GLU A 154 3.85 17.50 -12.32
N THR A 155 2.51 17.44 -12.33
CA THR A 155 1.68 17.82 -11.18
C THR A 155 1.89 16.85 -10.01
N ASP A 156 1.82 15.56 -10.25
CA ASP A 156 2.00 14.49 -9.25
C ASP A 156 3.40 14.53 -8.65
N LYS A 157 4.42 14.77 -9.48
CA LYS A 157 5.80 14.93 -9.04
C LYS A 157 6.00 16.17 -8.14
N THR A 158 5.36 17.28 -8.50
CA THR A 158 5.40 18.50 -7.68
C THR A 158 4.75 18.25 -6.32
N GLU A 159 3.59 17.62 -6.30
CA GLU A 159 2.89 17.22 -5.07
C GLU A 159 3.73 16.24 -4.23
N LEU A 160 4.36 15.24 -4.87
CA LEU A 160 5.26 14.31 -4.22
C LEU A 160 6.39 15.04 -3.48
N ASP A 161 7.06 15.97 -4.15
CA ASP A 161 8.17 16.73 -3.57
C ASP A 161 7.71 17.56 -2.36
N GLN A 162 6.53 18.18 -2.44
CA GLN A 162 5.92 18.93 -1.34
C GLN A 162 5.60 18.01 -0.14
N LEU A 163 5.03 16.84 -0.39
CA LEU A 163 4.73 15.86 0.66
C LEU A 163 5.99 15.35 1.33
N LEU A 164 7.02 15.04 0.56
CA LEU A 164 8.30 14.58 1.08
C LEU A 164 9.05 15.64 1.90
N ALA A 165 8.83 16.92 1.62
CA ALA A 165 9.39 18.03 2.40
C ALA A 165 8.84 18.07 3.85
N ASN A 166 7.65 17.52 4.10
CA ASN A 166 7.04 17.42 5.43
C ASN A 166 7.68 16.34 6.33
N LEU A 167 8.50 15.45 5.77
CA LEU A 167 9.21 14.44 6.56
C LEU A 167 10.52 15.00 7.13
N SER A 168 10.77 14.72 8.42
CA SER A 168 12.10 14.90 8.99
C SER A 168 13.14 14.04 8.23
N ARG A 169 14.42 14.44 8.29
CA ARG A 169 15.51 13.67 7.66
C ARG A 169 15.54 12.21 8.15
N GLN A 170 15.29 11.98 9.43
CA GLN A 170 15.26 10.65 10.03
C GLN A 170 14.06 9.83 9.50
N HIS A 171 12.85 10.39 9.47
CA HIS A 171 11.67 9.72 8.94
C HIS A 171 11.81 9.39 7.46
N ARG A 172 12.34 10.33 6.67
CA ARG A 172 12.64 10.10 5.24
C ARG A 172 13.63 8.95 5.04
N PHE A 173 14.65 8.87 5.89
CA PHE A 173 15.62 7.78 5.87
C PHE A 173 14.94 6.41 6.14
N TYR A 174 14.10 6.31 7.17
CA TYR A 174 13.37 5.07 7.47
C TYR A 174 12.42 4.67 6.33
N CYS A 175 11.64 5.60 5.80
CA CYS A 175 10.78 5.34 4.65
C CYS A 175 11.56 4.85 3.42
N THR A 176 12.70 5.48 3.15
CA THR A 176 13.57 5.12 2.00
C THR A 176 14.16 3.72 2.16
N ILE A 177 14.68 3.37 3.34
CA ILE A 177 15.22 2.03 3.60
C ILE A 177 14.12 0.97 3.47
N THR A 178 12.98 1.20 4.09
CA THR A 178 11.84 0.28 4.04
C THR A 178 11.37 0.07 2.60
N ARG A 179 11.31 1.14 1.80
CA ARG A 179 11.00 1.05 0.36
C ARG A 179 12.02 0.18 -0.38
N ARG A 180 13.31 0.36 -0.14
CA ARG A 180 14.37 -0.46 -0.78
C ARG A 180 14.24 -1.93 -0.42
N ILE A 181 14.01 -2.26 0.85
CA ILE A 181 13.78 -3.64 1.29
C ILE A 181 12.56 -4.22 0.55
N ARG A 182 11.47 -3.47 0.47
CA ARG A 182 10.25 -3.94 -0.21
C ARG A 182 10.44 -4.15 -1.72
N LEU A 183 11.24 -3.32 -2.38
CA LEU A 183 11.59 -3.50 -3.80
C LEU A 183 12.42 -4.77 -4.01
N LEU A 184 13.38 -5.06 -3.13
CA LEU A 184 14.15 -6.31 -3.17
C LEU A 184 13.23 -7.53 -2.96
N GLU A 185 12.29 -7.46 -2.02
CA GLU A 185 11.31 -8.51 -1.80
C GLU A 185 10.44 -8.76 -3.04
N LYS A 186 9.96 -7.67 -3.69
CA LYS A 186 9.19 -7.76 -4.94
C LYS A 186 10.01 -8.44 -6.03
N TYR A 187 11.26 -8.03 -6.20
CA TYR A 187 12.16 -8.64 -7.19
C TYR A 187 12.36 -10.14 -6.96
N VAL A 188 12.60 -10.57 -5.71
CA VAL A 188 12.76 -11.99 -5.38
C VAL A 188 11.45 -12.75 -5.60
N TYR A 189 10.32 -12.17 -5.22
CA TYR A 189 9.00 -12.77 -5.45
C TYR A 189 8.69 -12.94 -6.93
N ASP A 190 8.90 -11.91 -7.74
CA ASP A 190 8.63 -11.96 -9.17
C ASP A 190 9.50 -13.03 -9.87
N ARG A 191 10.76 -13.18 -9.45
CA ARG A 191 11.66 -14.21 -10.04
C ARG A 191 11.38 -15.64 -9.58
N LYS A 192 11.09 -15.84 -8.28
CA LYS A 192 11.05 -17.17 -7.68
C LYS A 192 9.65 -17.74 -7.49
N VAL A 193 8.63 -16.89 -7.42
CA VAL A 193 7.27 -17.32 -7.09
C VAL A 193 6.32 -17.10 -8.26
N LYS A 194 6.30 -15.89 -8.83
CA LYS A 194 5.37 -15.54 -9.91
C LYS A 194 5.68 -16.30 -11.20
N ASN A 195 6.95 -16.62 -11.45
CA ASN A 195 7.40 -17.37 -12.64
C ASN A 195 7.44 -18.89 -12.42
N MET A 196 7.05 -19.39 -11.25
CA MET A 196 6.79 -20.81 -11.05
C MET A 196 5.40 -21.10 -11.64
N LYS A 197 5.42 -21.46 -12.96
CA LYS A 197 4.28 -22.04 -13.67
C LYS A 197 4.34 -23.56 -13.58
#